data_29b240ada45d938dbec31e32e94abc6f
#
_entry.id   29b240ada45d938dbec31e32e94abc6f
#
_cell.length_a   1.000
_cell.length_b   1.000
_cell.length_c   1.000
_cell.angle_alpha   90.00
_cell.angle_beta   90.00
_cell.angle_gamma   90.00
#
_symmetry.space_group_name_H-M   'P 1'
#
loop_
_entity.id
_entity.type
_entity.pdbx_description
1 polymer ?
#
loop_
_entity_poly.entity_id
_entity_poly.type
_entity_poly.pdbx_seq_one_letter_code
_entity_poly.pdbx_strand_id
1 'polypeptide(L)'
;MSVLTKCSLVAVVAATAVATSASAALVAGWTITTAFPTGAGNVPTGVTYTVGAANEGLQTTGSELRSVHSLAAATYTSPAGNGSQYAFSSNNWSTGDFYEARLSTLGYSDISISWDQTRSSTGPATFELVMSTDGGANFTTLLASYTVLQSGGGGAPGTWSSTTYNPIYSLNQAAAAADNQANVIFRFRSLATTAAAGSSRIDNVMIYSGPVPAPGAIALLGVAGLAGLRRRR
;
A
#
# COMPACT_ATOMS: atom_id res chain seq x y z
N MET A 1 -73.50 15.29 33.51
CA MET A 1 -72.10 15.00 33.90
C MET A 1 -71.45 14.38 32.70
N SER A 2 -70.64 15.17 32.02
CA SER A 2 -69.89 14.71 30.83
C SER A 2 -68.41 14.48 31.20
N VAL A 3 -67.96 13.27 31.04
CA VAL A 3 -66.56 12.88 31.29
C VAL A 3 -65.77 13.03 30.00
N LEU A 4 -64.87 14.02 29.93
CA LEU A 4 -63.93 14.22 28.84
C LEU A 4 -62.72 13.35 29.09
N THR A 5 -62.55 12.29 28.27
CA THR A 5 -61.45 11.43 28.26
C THR A 5 -60.31 12.14 27.45
N LYS A 6 -59.20 12.53 28.11
CA LYS A 6 -58.03 13.08 27.48
C LYS A 6 -57.16 11.94 26.92
N CYS A 7 -57.10 11.78 25.59
CA CYS A 7 -56.14 10.94 24.93
C CYS A 7 -54.78 11.69 24.88
N SER A 8 -53.78 11.20 25.60
CA SER A 8 -52.39 11.66 25.47
C SER A 8 -51.70 10.92 24.31
N LEU A 9 -51.38 11.66 23.28
CA LEU A 9 -50.60 11.15 22.13
C LEU A 9 -49.11 11.14 22.54
N VAL A 10 -48.55 9.96 22.74
CA VAL A 10 -47.11 9.79 22.94
C VAL A 10 -46.46 9.72 21.57
N ALA A 11 -45.75 10.77 21.17
CA ALA A 11 -44.94 10.77 19.96
C ALA A 11 -43.63 10.05 20.25
N VAL A 12 -43.46 8.85 19.68
CA VAL A 12 -42.16 8.15 19.67
C VAL A 12 -41.30 8.75 18.56
N VAL A 13 -40.31 9.54 18.93
CA VAL A 13 -39.28 10.00 18.02
C VAL A 13 -38.28 8.87 17.83
N ALA A 14 -38.36 8.15 16.72
CA ALA A 14 -37.35 7.19 16.30
C ALA A 14 -36.13 7.99 15.80
N ALA A 15 -35.07 8.05 16.61
CA ALA A 15 -33.77 8.55 16.17
C ALA A 15 -33.16 7.50 15.25
N THR A 16 -33.21 7.72 13.95
CA THR A 16 -32.43 6.96 12.98
C THR A 16 -30.95 7.37 13.12
N ALA A 17 -30.16 6.54 13.78
CA ALA A 17 -28.71 6.66 13.76
C ALA A 17 -28.24 6.41 12.31
N VAL A 18 -27.86 7.46 11.60
CA VAL A 18 -27.17 7.34 10.32
C VAL A 18 -25.76 6.86 10.68
N ALA A 19 -25.50 5.57 10.50
CA ALA A 19 -24.14 5.04 10.54
C ALA A 19 -23.38 5.65 9.36
N THR A 20 -22.61 6.69 9.62
CA THR A 20 -21.62 7.17 8.67
C THR A 20 -20.58 6.07 8.54
N SER A 21 -20.54 5.40 7.39
CA SER A 21 -19.42 4.52 7.06
C SER A 21 -18.15 5.35 7.14
N ALA A 22 -17.27 5.04 8.11
CA ALA A 22 -15.97 5.65 8.18
C ALA A 22 -15.26 5.33 6.86
N SER A 23 -14.95 6.36 6.09
CA SER A 23 -14.11 6.21 4.90
C SER A 23 -12.69 5.93 5.37
N ALA A 24 -12.03 4.95 4.76
CA ALA A 24 -10.61 4.73 5.02
C ALA A 24 -9.84 6.02 4.75
N ALA A 25 -9.02 6.45 5.71
CA ALA A 25 -8.12 7.58 5.54
C ALA A 25 -6.74 7.06 5.12
N LEU A 26 -6.15 7.67 4.10
CA LEU A 26 -4.76 7.38 3.73
C LEU A 26 -3.83 8.01 4.77
N VAL A 27 -3.14 7.17 5.53
CA VAL A 27 -2.17 7.58 6.55
C VAL A 27 -0.85 7.98 5.88
N ALA A 28 -0.29 7.11 5.05
CA ALA A 28 0.90 7.37 4.25
C ALA A 28 0.86 6.55 2.96
N GLY A 29 1.35 7.13 1.86
CA GLY A 29 1.39 6.47 0.56
C GLY A 29 2.63 6.85 -0.24
N TRP A 30 3.16 5.87 -0.96
CA TRP A 30 4.26 6.04 -1.90
C TRP A 30 3.81 5.61 -3.29
N THR A 31 3.47 6.62 -4.12
CA THR A 31 3.42 6.50 -5.57
C THR A 31 4.71 7.10 -6.12
N ILE A 32 5.48 6.35 -6.86
CA ILE A 32 6.80 6.79 -7.31
C ILE A 32 6.64 7.74 -8.49
N THR A 33 6.71 9.05 -8.23
CA THR A 33 6.50 10.11 -9.23
C THR A 33 7.77 10.66 -9.84
N THR A 34 8.94 10.36 -9.26
CA THR A 34 10.24 10.84 -9.72
C THR A 34 11.17 9.68 -10.00
N ALA A 35 11.83 9.68 -11.14
CA ALA A 35 12.87 8.70 -11.45
C ALA A 35 14.05 8.84 -10.50
N PHE A 36 14.66 7.73 -10.12
CA PHE A 36 15.88 7.74 -9.32
C PHE A 36 16.99 6.91 -10.02
N PRO A 37 18.20 7.43 -10.08
CA PRO A 37 18.57 8.81 -9.83
C PRO A 37 17.88 9.72 -10.83
N THR A 38 17.92 11.02 -10.61
CA THR A 38 17.41 11.98 -11.59
C THR A 38 17.97 11.66 -12.97
N GLY A 39 17.10 11.27 -13.91
CA GLY A 39 17.49 10.86 -15.25
C GLY A 39 17.27 9.39 -15.61
N ALA A 40 16.73 8.58 -14.70
CA ALA A 40 16.42 7.17 -14.88
C ALA A 40 17.65 6.26 -15.15
N GLY A 41 17.46 4.97 -15.01
CA GLY A 41 18.47 3.94 -15.28
C GLY A 41 18.87 3.15 -14.04
N ASN A 42 19.88 2.30 -14.20
CA ASN A 42 20.41 1.50 -13.09
C ASN A 42 21.25 2.37 -12.17
N VAL A 43 21.01 2.26 -10.88
CA VAL A 43 21.70 2.99 -9.83
C VAL A 43 22.43 2.00 -8.94
N PRO A 44 23.74 1.84 -9.06
CA PRO A 44 24.53 1.05 -8.13
C PRO A 44 24.72 1.86 -6.84
N THR A 45 23.92 1.56 -5.83
CA THR A 45 23.94 2.29 -4.54
C THR A 45 24.41 1.43 -3.37
N GLY A 46 24.80 0.19 -3.62
CA GLY A 46 25.20 -0.74 -2.58
C GLY A 46 24.00 -1.48 -1.97
N VAL A 47 24.07 -1.73 -0.67
CA VAL A 47 23.13 -2.61 0.03
C VAL A 47 21.83 -1.95 0.45
N THR A 48 21.77 -0.64 0.45
CA THR A 48 20.59 0.12 0.90
C THR A 48 20.32 1.28 -0.04
N TYR A 49 19.08 1.47 -0.39
CA TYR A 49 18.58 2.63 -1.14
C TYR A 49 17.28 3.14 -0.54
N THR A 50 17.12 4.45 -0.41
CA THR A 50 15.88 5.08 0.05
C THR A 50 15.20 5.87 -1.06
N VAL A 51 13.89 5.67 -1.17
CA VAL A 51 13.00 6.50 -2.00
C VAL A 51 12.67 7.81 -1.27
N GLY A 52 12.63 7.75 0.07
CA GLY A 52 12.31 8.88 0.92
C GLY A 52 10.92 8.82 1.53
N ALA A 53 10.44 9.99 1.95
CA ALA A 53 9.15 10.14 2.62
C ALA A 53 7.97 9.80 1.69
N ALA A 54 6.84 9.42 2.29
CA ALA A 54 5.58 9.28 1.60
C ALA A 54 5.21 10.60 0.89
N ASN A 55 4.74 10.50 -0.33
CA ASN A 55 4.30 11.67 -1.11
C ASN A 55 2.79 11.91 -1.01
N GLU A 56 2.06 11.00 -0.39
CA GLU A 56 0.62 11.07 -0.17
C GLU A 56 0.25 10.70 1.27
N GLY A 57 -0.89 11.22 1.76
CA GLY A 57 -1.45 10.87 3.06
C GLY A 57 -1.26 11.93 4.14
N LEU A 58 -1.67 11.59 5.35
CA LEU A 58 -1.74 12.50 6.51
C LEU A 58 -0.47 12.47 7.37
N GLN A 59 0.32 11.39 7.30
CA GLN A 59 1.55 11.15 8.09
C GLN A 59 2.77 10.93 7.17
N THR A 60 3.06 11.91 6.34
CA THR A 60 4.19 11.84 5.41
C THR A 60 5.52 12.18 6.09
N THR A 61 5.51 13.08 7.07
CA THR A 61 6.71 13.52 7.78
C THR A 61 7.31 12.38 8.61
N GLY A 62 8.61 12.13 8.43
CA GLY A 62 9.33 11.08 9.14
C GLY A 62 9.05 9.67 8.62
N SER A 63 8.23 9.53 7.57
CA SER A 63 8.06 8.27 6.86
C SER A 63 9.20 8.00 5.89
N GLU A 64 9.41 6.73 5.53
CA GLU A 64 10.46 6.33 4.60
C GLU A 64 10.05 5.04 3.86
N LEU A 65 10.28 4.99 2.56
CA LEU A 65 10.31 3.74 1.79
C LEU A 65 11.73 3.47 1.32
N ARG A 66 12.24 2.26 1.59
CA ARG A 66 13.60 1.87 1.25
C ARG A 66 13.70 0.40 0.85
N SER A 67 14.83 0.01 0.29
CA SER A 67 15.23 -1.37 0.06
C SER A 67 16.58 -1.64 0.69
N VAL A 68 16.74 -2.85 1.23
CA VAL A 68 18.00 -3.31 1.84
C VAL A 68 18.34 -4.66 1.24
N HIS A 69 19.57 -4.76 0.70
CA HIS A 69 20.12 -5.97 0.14
C HIS A 69 21.42 -6.36 0.84
N SER A 70 21.63 -7.65 0.98
CA SER A 70 22.87 -8.22 1.53
C SER A 70 24.06 -8.09 0.56
N LEU A 71 23.79 -7.95 -0.74
CA LEU A 71 24.82 -7.85 -1.78
C LEU A 71 25.01 -6.38 -2.20
N ALA A 72 26.25 -5.90 -2.09
CA ALA A 72 26.63 -4.55 -2.54
C ALA A 72 26.46 -4.33 -4.05
N ALA A 73 26.33 -5.40 -4.84
CA ALA A 73 26.08 -5.34 -6.27
C ALA A 73 24.59 -5.10 -6.62
N ALA A 74 23.70 -4.97 -5.64
CA ALA A 74 22.31 -4.63 -5.91
C ALA A 74 22.22 -3.28 -6.63
N THR A 75 21.39 -3.23 -7.67
CA THR A 75 21.14 -2.00 -8.44
C THR A 75 19.66 -1.66 -8.36
N TYR A 76 19.37 -0.37 -8.49
CA TYR A 76 18.03 0.17 -8.36
C TYR A 76 17.63 0.92 -9.62
N THR A 77 16.38 0.75 -10.04
CA THR A 77 15.82 1.42 -11.21
C THR A 77 14.43 1.92 -10.93
N SER A 78 13.94 2.84 -11.76
CA SER A 78 12.57 3.38 -11.73
C SER A 78 11.85 3.08 -13.05
N PRO A 79 11.52 1.79 -13.33
CA PRO A 79 10.70 1.44 -14.50
C PRO A 79 9.26 1.90 -14.31
N ALA A 80 8.43 1.77 -15.35
CA ALA A 80 7.01 2.08 -15.26
C ALA A 80 6.35 1.37 -14.07
N GLY A 81 5.51 2.12 -13.33
CA GLY A 81 4.73 1.63 -12.21
C GLY A 81 3.45 0.93 -12.65
N ASN A 82 2.60 0.62 -11.71
CA ASN A 82 1.27 0.05 -11.95
C ASN A 82 0.20 1.16 -11.92
N GLY A 83 0.04 1.88 -13.02
CA GLY A 83 -0.81 3.06 -13.09
C GLY A 83 -0.17 4.33 -12.51
N SER A 84 1.08 4.26 -12.07
CA SER A 84 1.92 5.36 -11.63
C SER A 84 3.11 5.56 -12.55
N GLN A 85 3.74 6.72 -12.53
CA GLN A 85 4.82 7.06 -13.46
C GLN A 85 6.00 6.08 -13.37
N TYR A 86 6.38 5.71 -12.15
CA TYR A 86 7.50 4.82 -11.88
C TYR A 86 7.17 3.80 -10.81
N ALA A 87 8.00 2.75 -10.72
CA ALA A 87 8.05 1.81 -9.61
C ALA A 87 9.42 1.81 -8.96
N PHE A 88 9.50 1.38 -7.73
CA PHE A 88 10.77 1.09 -7.05
C PHE A 88 11.21 -0.34 -7.38
N SER A 89 12.28 -0.48 -8.14
CA SER A 89 12.81 -1.76 -8.62
C SER A 89 14.24 -2.00 -8.12
N SER A 90 14.52 -3.24 -7.74
CA SER A 90 15.88 -3.69 -7.43
C SER A 90 16.13 -5.10 -7.94
N ASN A 91 17.43 -5.46 -8.06
CA ASN A 91 17.90 -6.78 -8.47
C ASN A 91 18.88 -7.36 -7.43
N ASN A 92 19.57 -8.47 -7.75
CA ASN A 92 20.50 -9.15 -6.84
C ASN A 92 19.88 -9.52 -5.49
N TRP A 93 18.72 -10.14 -5.54
CA TRP A 93 17.98 -10.57 -4.35
C TRP A 93 18.58 -11.80 -3.68
N SER A 94 18.79 -11.72 -2.40
CA SER A 94 19.07 -12.85 -1.51
C SER A 94 17.87 -13.11 -0.58
N THR A 95 17.75 -14.33 -0.08
CA THR A 95 16.81 -14.62 0.99
C THR A 95 17.08 -13.69 2.18
N GLY A 96 16.03 -13.00 2.64
CA GLY A 96 16.13 -12.02 3.71
C GLY A 96 16.26 -10.57 3.27
N ASP A 97 16.61 -10.28 2.00
CA ASP A 97 16.56 -8.93 1.44
C ASP A 97 15.12 -8.42 1.40
N PHE A 98 14.91 -7.10 1.49
CA PHE A 98 13.54 -6.58 1.66
C PHE A 98 13.35 -5.16 1.10
N TYR A 99 12.10 -4.85 0.77
CA TYR A 99 11.57 -3.50 0.79
C TYR A 99 10.99 -3.21 2.17
N GLU A 100 11.01 -1.95 2.59
CA GLU A 100 10.56 -1.55 3.91
C GLU A 100 9.89 -0.18 3.89
N ALA A 101 8.66 -0.10 4.43
CA ALA A 101 7.96 1.15 4.68
C ALA A 101 7.97 1.43 6.19
N ARG A 102 8.37 2.65 6.56
CA ARG A 102 8.45 3.14 7.95
C ARG A 102 7.56 4.36 8.12
N LEU A 103 6.80 4.43 9.19
CA LEU A 103 5.94 5.57 9.51
C LEU A 103 5.49 5.57 10.96
N SER A 104 4.81 6.64 11.38
CA SER A 104 4.02 6.70 12.60
C SER A 104 2.55 6.50 12.26
N THR A 105 1.82 5.76 13.09
CA THR A 105 0.37 5.61 13.03
C THR A 105 -0.32 6.19 14.27
N LEU A 106 0.37 7.04 15.02
CA LEU A 106 -0.19 7.69 16.21
C LEU A 106 -1.50 8.42 15.87
N GLY A 107 -2.55 8.13 16.64
CA GLY A 107 -3.88 8.70 16.45
C GLY A 107 -4.74 7.99 15.41
N TYR A 108 -4.24 6.92 14.79
CA TYR A 108 -4.95 6.13 13.79
C TYR A 108 -5.21 4.70 14.29
N SER A 109 -6.35 4.13 13.90
CA SER A 109 -6.77 2.76 14.23
C SER A 109 -7.22 2.01 12.98
N ASP A 110 -7.47 0.72 13.13
CA ASP A 110 -7.84 -0.16 12.02
C ASP A 110 -6.82 -0.08 10.86
N ILE A 111 -5.55 -0.12 11.21
CA ILE A 111 -4.47 -0.01 10.25
C ILE A 111 -4.47 -1.20 9.29
N SER A 112 -4.31 -0.87 8.03
CA SER A 112 -4.13 -1.83 6.95
C SER A 112 -3.12 -1.31 5.94
N ILE A 113 -2.48 -2.23 5.22
CA ILE A 113 -1.50 -1.91 4.19
C ILE A 113 -1.93 -2.55 2.86
N SER A 114 -1.81 -1.81 1.77
CA SER A 114 -1.87 -2.35 0.42
C SER A 114 -0.62 -1.98 -0.36
N TRP A 115 -0.27 -2.81 -1.35
CA TRP A 115 0.87 -2.57 -2.22
C TRP A 115 0.68 -3.31 -3.54
N ASP A 116 1.35 -2.82 -4.56
CA ASP A 116 1.49 -3.52 -5.82
C ASP A 116 2.89 -4.08 -5.93
N GLN A 117 3.01 -5.34 -6.35
CA GLN A 117 4.31 -5.99 -6.51
C GLN A 117 4.34 -6.90 -7.72
N THR A 118 5.45 -6.83 -8.46
CA THR A 118 5.72 -7.70 -9.60
C THR A 118 7.21 -8.06 -9.67
N ARG A 119 7.53 -9.02 -10.52
CA ARG A 119 8.90 -9.48 -10.75
C ARG A 119 9.20 -9.70 -12.21
N SER A 120 10.48 -9.76 -12.56
CA SER A 120 10.95 -10.34 -13.82
C SER A 120 10.82 -11.87 -13.81
N SER A 121 11.02 -12.52 -14.94
CA SER A 121 10.98 -14.00 -15.04
C SER A 121 11.94 -14.69 -14.07
N THR A 122 13.09 -14.09 -13.80
CA THR A 122 14.14 -14.61 -12.90
C THR A 122 14.14 -13.93 -11.53
N GLY A 123 13.22 -13.00 -11.27
CA GLY A 123 13.08 -12.31 -9.99
C GLY A 123 12.49 -13.18 -8.89
N PRO A 124 12.60 -12.78 -7.62
CA PRO A 124 12.09 -13.55 -6.49
C PRO A 124 10.56 -13.68 -6.57
N ALA A 125 10.10 -14.94 -6.53
CA ALA A 125 8.68 -15.25 -6.68
C ALA A 125 7.92 -15.24 -5.35
N THR A 126 8.63 -15.38 -4.24
CA THR A 126 8.00 -15.59 -2.93
C THR A 126 8.54 -14.60 -1.93
N PHE A 127 7.62 -13.92 -1.26
CA PHE A 127 7.89 -12.96 -0.19
C PHE A 127 7.02 -13.27 1.02
N GLU A 128 7.38 -12.69 2.16
CA GLU A 128 6.55 -12.56 3.34
C GLU A 128 6.38 -11.10 3.72
N LEU A 129 5.30 -10.78 4.45
CA LEU A 129 5.12 -9.48 5.06
C LEU A 129 5.28 -9.63 6.57
N VAL A 130 6.25 -8.93 7.13
CA VAL A 130 6.46 -8.85 8.57
C VAL A 130 6.33 -7.40 9.03
N MET A 131 5.98 -7.20 10.30
CA MET A 131 5.76 -5.88 10.89
C MET A 131 6.48 -5.78 12.21
N SER A 132 6.99 -4.58 12.52
CA SER A 132 7.51 -4.18 13.81
C SER A 132 6.80 -2.93 14.31
N THR A 133 6.61 -2.83 15.62
CA THR A 133 6.11 -1.63 16.32
C THR A 133 7.11 -1.08 17.34
N ASP A 134 8.29 -1.68 17.40
CA ASP A 134 9.37 -1.35 18.34
C ASP A 134 10.64 -0.81 17.63
N GLY A 135 10.48 -0.22 16.46
CA GLY A 135 11.57 0.36 15.70
C GLY A 135 12.46 -0.66 14.97
N GLY A 136 12.01 -1.91 14.85
CA GLY A 136 12.71 -2.99 14.14
C GLY A 136 13.50 -3.93 15.04
N ALA A 137 13.33 -3.85 16.36
CA ALA A 137 13.95 -4.78 17.31
C ALA A 137 13.33 -6.17 17.20
N ASN A 138 12.01 -6.25 17.04
CA ASN A 138 11.28 -7.50 16.85
C ASN A 138 10.31 -7.38 15.67
N PHE A 139 10.08 -8.48 14.97
CA PHE A 139 9.12 -8.56 13.86
C PHE A 139 8.10 -9.66 14.10
N THR A 140 6.83 -9.32 13.82
CA THR A 140 5.70 -10.26 13.80
C THR A 140 5.30 -10.50 12.35
N THR A 141 5.05 -11.74 11.99
CA THR A 141 4.58 -12.10 10.64
C THR A 141 3.11 -11.74 10.49
N LEU A 142 2.80 -10.90 9.50
CA LEU A 142 1.43 -10.59 9.07
C LEU A 142 0.97 -11.54 7.97
N LEU A 143 1.87 -11.86 7.03
CA LEU A 143 1.60 -12.78 5.93
C LEU A 143 2.84 -13.65 5.72
N ALA A 144 2.75 -14.92 6.10
CA ALA A 144 3.90 -15.83 6.14
C ALA A 144 4.52 -16.12 4.76
N SER A 145 3.70 -16.06 3.71
CA SER A 145 4.17 -16.22 2.33
C SER A 145 3.12 -15.69 1.35
N TYR A 146 3.58 -15.02 0.31
CA TYR A 146 2.76 -14.67 -0.84
C TYR A 146 3.57 -14.76 -2.13
N THR A 147 2.87 -15.03 -3.23
CA THR A 147 3.48 -15.17 -4.56
C THR A 147 3.42 -13.85 -5.30
N VAL A 148 4.59 -13.40 -5.78
CA VAL A 148 4.72 -12.22 -6.63
C VAL A 148 4.61 -12.64 -8.09
N LEU A 149 3.61 -12.11 -8.80
CA LEU A 149 3.36 -12.44 -10.20
C LEU A 149 4.39 -11.78 -11.11
N GLN A 150 4.75 -12.47 -12.19
CA GLN A 150 5.60 -11.91 -13.24
C GLN A 150 4.81 -10.87 -14.06
N SER A 151 5.45 -9.75 -14.39
CA SER A 151 4.93 -8.77 -15.34
C SER A 151 5.69 -8.83 -16.65
N GLY A 152 4.94 -8.90 -17.74
CA GLY A 152 5.50 -9.00 -19.10
C GLY A 152 6.07 -10.36 -19.44
N GLY A 153 6.18 -10.64 -20.73
CA GLY A 153 6.64 -11.95 -21.22
C GLY A 153 5.54 -13.01 -21.33
N GLY A 154 5.90 -14.18 -21.86
CA GLY A 154 4.95 -15.27 -22.11
C GLY A 154 4.29 -15.77 -20.83
N GLY A 155 2.96 -15.80 -20.80
CA GLY A 155 2.16 -16.28 -19.67
C GLY A 155 1.95 -15.29 -18.53
N ALA A 156 2.47 -14.06 -18.63
CA ALA A 156 2.19 -13.01 -17.64
C ALA A 156 0.75 -12.48 -17.80
N PRO A 157 0.05 -12.18 -16.68
CA PRO A 157 -1.34 -11.68 -16.73
C PRO A 157 -1.46 -10.22 -17.20
N GLY A 158 -0.40 -9.64 -17.69
CA GLY A 158 -0.30 -8.26 -18.20
C GLY A 158 1.06 -7.66 -17.93
N THR A 159 1.23 -6.42 -18.37
CA THR A 159 2.47 -5.65 -18.15
C THR A 159 2.14 -4.43 -17.31
N TRP A 160 3.00 -4.07 -16.38
CA TRP A 160 2.90 -2.81 -15.67
C TRP A 160 3.07 -1.65 -16.66
N SER A 161 2.26 -0.64 -16.50
CA SER A 161 2.20 0.54 -17.37
C SER A 161 2.01 1.79 -16.52
N SER A 162 2.69 2.87 -16.86
CA SER A 162 2.55 4.16 -16.17
C SER A 162 1.17 4.80 -16.33
N THR A 163 0.34 4.32 -17.25
CA THR A 163 -0.96 4.90 -17.57
C THR A 163 -2.14 3.97 -17.28
N THR A 164 -1.88 2.69 -17.02
CA THR A 164 -2.93 1.68 -16.84
C THR A 164 -2.66 0.88 -15.58
N TYR A 165 -3.58 1.00 -14.62
CA TYR A 165 -3.57 0.22 -13.40
C TYR A 165 -4.09 -1.19 -13.65
N ASN A 166 -3.36 -2.19 -13.14
CA ASN A 166 -3.76 -3.60 -13.20
C ASN A 166 -3.90 -4.18 -11.78
N PRO A 167 -5.14 -4.37 -11.30
CA PRO A 167 -5.41 -4.78 -9.91
C PRO A 167 -4.96 -6.20 -9.57
N ILE A 168 -4.61 -7.04 -10.56
CA ILE A 168 -4.15 -8.41 -10.30
C ILE A 168 -2.81 -8.47 -9.55
N TYR A 169 -2.06 -7.38 -9.57
CA TYR A 169 -0.78 -7.25 -8.87
C TYR A 169 -0.91 -6.66 -7.48
N SER A 170 -2.11 -6.25 -7.09
CA SER A 170 -2.37 -5.63 -5.80
C SER A 170 -2.58 -6.66 -4.71
N LEU A 171 -1.95 -6.39 -3.58
CA LEU A 171 -2.07 -7.16 -2.35
C LEU A 171 -2.51 -6.22 -1.22
N ASN A 172 -3.16 -6.76 -0.21
CA ASN A 172 -3.52 -6.01 0.98
C ASN A 172 -3.50 -6.91 2.22
N GLN A 173 -3.28 -6.29 3.39
CA GLN A 173 -3.23 -6.99 4.66
C GLN A 173 -3.69 -6.07 5.79
N ALA A 174 -4.57 -6.59 6.66
CA ALA A 174 -4.90 -5.93 7.92
C ALA A 174 -3.71 -6.00 8.89
N ALA A 175 -3.51 -4.94 9.67
CA ALA A 175 -2.38 -4.78 10.56
C ALA A 175 -2.78 -4.11 11.88
N ALA A 176 -3.79 -4.64 12.58
CA ALA A 176 -4.35 -4.05 13.79
C ALA A 176 -3.31 -3.82 14.92
N ALA A 177 -2.24 -4.61 14.97
CA ALA A 177 -1.16 -4.37 15.93
C ALA A 177 -0.35 -3.10 15.62
N ALA A 178 -0.52 -2.50 14.44
CA ALA A 178 0.05 -1.21 14.09
C ALA A 178 -0.83 -0.02 14.54
N ASP A 179 -1.96 -0.25 15.18
CA ASP A 179 -2.85 0.82 15.63
C ASP A 179 -2.16 1.70 16.68
N ASN A 180 -2.21 3.02 16.43
CA ASN A 180 -1.71 4.04 17.37
C ASN A 180 -0.26 3.81 17.84
N GLN A 181 0.64 3.47 16.92
CA GLN A 181 2.06 3.21 17.19
C GLN A 181 2.95 4.34 16.67
N ALA A 182 3.96 4.71 17.46
CA ALA A 182 4.91 5.78 17.08
C ALA A 182 5.91 5.32 15.99
N ASN A 183 6.25 4.03 15.95
CA ASN A 183 7.30 3.49 15.09
C ASN A 183 6.84 2.18 14.45
N VAL A 184 6.13 2.28 13.34
CA VAL A 184 5.69 1.12 12.57
C VAL A 184 6.65 0.88 11.42
N ILE A 185 7.00 -0.38 11.22
CA ILE A 185 7.79 -0.85 10.08
C ILE A 185 7.05 -2.01 9.43
N PHE A 186 6.74 -1.88 8.15
CA PHE A 186 6.29 -2.98 7.30
C PHE A 186 7.43 -3.40 6.39
N ARG A 187 7.79 -4.68 6.42
CA ARG A 187 8.90 -5.22 5.66
C ARG A 187 8.43 -6.35 4.75
N PHE A 188 8.64 -6.17 3.44
CA PHE A 188 8.37 -7.14 2.38
C PHE A 188 9.65 -7.91 2.13
N ARG A 189 9.81 -9.05 2.78
CA ARG A 189 11.06 -9.81 2.82
C ARG A 189 11.06 -10.95 1.82
N SER A 190 12.09 -11.03 0.98
CA SER A 190 12.27 -12.11 0.02
C SER A 190 12.56 -13.44 0.73
N LEU A 191 11.84 -14.47 0.32
CA LEU A 191 12.08 -15.86 0.76
C LEU A 191 12.94 -16.64 -0.25
N ALA A 192 13.46 -15.97 -1.29
CA ALA A 192 14.23 -16.61 -2.35
C ALA A 192 15.49 -15.81 -2.70
N THR A 193 16.56 -16.52 -2.99
CA THR A 193 17.75 -15.98 -3.66
C THR A 193 17.60 -16.18 -5.17
N THR A 194 17.93 -15.16 -5.96
CA THR A 194 17.77 -15.16 -7.41
C THR A 194 19.07 -14.90 -8.14
N ALA A 195 19.06 -15.12 -9.48
CA ALA A 195 20.14 -14.66 -10.32
C ALA A 195 20.30 -13.13 -10.25
N ALA A 196 21.52 -12.63 -10.49
CA ALA A 196 21.86 -11.21 -10.40
C ALA A 196 20.94 -10.30 -11.24
N ALA A 197 20.45 -10.78 -12.40
CA ALA A 197 19.49 -10.05 -13.25
C ALA A 197 18.04 -10.14 -12.78
N GLY A 198 17.71 -11.02 -11.81
CA GLY A 198 16.37 -11.19 -11.29
C GLY A 198 15.92 -9.96 -10.52
N SER A 199 14.88 -9.28 -10.98
CA SER A 199 14.35 -8.06 -10.34
C SER A 199 12.96 -8.25 -9.73
N SER A 200 12.71 -7.53 -8.65
CA SER A 200 11.38 -7.27 -8.12
C SER A 200 11.09 -5.76 -8.22
N ARG A 201 9.81 -5.42 -8.31
CA ARG A 201 9.31 -4.04 -8.32
C ARG A 201 8.19 -3.92 -7.31
N ILE A 202 8.19 -2.83 -6.56
CA ILE A 202 7.09 -2.46 -5.66
C ILE A 202 6.61 -1.05 -6.01
N ASP A 203 5.31 -0.81 -5.86
CA ASP A 203 4.66 0.45 -6.16
C ASP A 203 3.38 0.58 -5.33
N ASN A 204 2.79 1.78 -5.29
CA ASN A 204 1.52 2.04 -4.63
C ASN A 204 1.46 1.44 -3.21
N VAL A 205 2.53 1.64 -2.44
CA VAL A 205 2.55 1.21 -1.03
C VAL A 205 1.72 2.20 -0.23
N MET A 206 0.54 1.76 0.24
CA MET A 206 -0.45 2.61 0.88
C MET A 206 -0.83 2.05 2.24
N ILE A 207 -0.76 2.89 3.27
CA ILE A 207 -1.19 2.56 4.64
C ILE A 207 -2.46 3.35 4.93
N TYR A 208 -3.52 2.63 5.29
CA TYR A 208 -4.83 3.19 5.59
C TYR A 208 -5.18 3.04 7.06
N SER A 209 -5.99 3.97 7.55
CA SER A 209 -6.77 3.86 8.78
C SER A 209 -8.22 3.55 8.40
N GLY A 210 -8.81 2.50 8.96
CA GLY A 210 -10.10 1.98 8.57
C GLY A 210 -10.03 0.89 7.47
N PRO A 211 -11.17 0.34 7.02
CA PRO A 211 -11.18 -0.76 6.06
C PRO A 211 -10.53 -0.37 4.74
N VAL A 212 -9.69 -1.26 4.20
CA VAL A 212 -9.03 -1.05 2.88
C VAL A 212 -10.11 -0.87 1.81
N PRO A 213 -10.08 0.21 1.03
CA PRO A 213 -10.97 0.33 -0.11
C PRO A 213 -10.72 -0.82 -1.10
N ALA A 214 -11.78 -1.51 -1.51
CA ALA A 214 -11.65 -2.56 -2.52
C ALA A 214 -11.00 -1.99 -3.80
N PRO A 215 -10.10 -2.73 -4.46
CA PRO A 215 -9.54 -2.32 -5.74
C PRO A 215 -10.67 -1.94 -6.71
N GLY A 216 -10.69 -0.71 -7.20
CA GLY A 216 -11.78 -0.16 -8.03
C GLY A 216 -12.86 0.63 -7.27
N ALA A 217 -12.94 0.59 -5.95
CA ALA A 217 -13.90 1.42 -5.19
C ALA A 217 -13.61 2.92 -5.37
N ILE A 218 -12.35 3.30 -5.50
CA ILE A 218 -11.92 4.68 -5.76
C ILE A 218 -12.40 5.16 -7.14
N ALA A 219 -12.35 4.30 -8.15
CA ALA A 219 -12.87 4.61 -9.49
C ALA A 219 -14.39 4.82 -9.49
N LEU A 220 -15.14 4.06 -8.71
CA LEU A 220 -16.60 4.19 -8.57
C LEU A 220 -16.99 5.49 -7.86
N LEU A 221 -16.26 5.94 -6.84
CA LEU A 221 -16.51 7.21 -6.16
C LEU A 221 -16.28 8.41 -7.10
N GLY A 222 -15.27 8.35 -7.96
CA GLY A 222 -15.01 9.35 -9.00
C GLY A 222 -16.16 9.45 -10.00
N VAL A 223 -16.68 8.33 -10.48
CA VAL A 223 -17.79 8.27 -11.43
C VAL A 223 -19.12 8.72 -10.79
N ALA A 224 -19.38 8.33 -9.55
CA ALA A 224 -20.59 8.75 -8.81
C ALA A 224 -20.57 10.27 -8.53
N GLY A 225 -19.41 10.84 -8.21
CA GLY A 225 -19.23 12.29 -8.04
C GLY A 225 -19.52 13.08 -9.29
N LEU A 226 -19.05 12.62 -10.46
CA LEU A 226 -19.30 13.24 -11.76
C LEU A 226 -20.77 13.12 -12.20
N ALA A 227 -21.44 12.00 -11.91
CA ALA A 227 -22.86 11.81 -12.20
C ALA A 227 -23.76 12.70 -11.32
N GLY A 228 -23.37 12.93 -10.04
CA GLY A 228 -24.07 13.83 -9.13
C GLY A 228 -24.01 15.31 -9.54
N LEU A 229 -22.90 15.74 -10.12
CA LEU A 229 -22.73 17.11 -10.63
C LEU A 229 -23.56 17.39 -11.89
N ARG A 230 -23.83 16.38 -12.73
CA ARG A 230 -24.67 16.51 -13.94
C ARG A 230 -26.17 16.69 -13.66
N ARG A 231 -26.67 16.30 -12.49
CA ARG A 231 -28.09 16.42 -12.13
C ARG A 231 -28.49 17.78 -11.54
N ARG A 232 -27.55 18.71 -11.34
CA ARG A 232 -27.80 20.06 -10.79
C ARG A 232 -27.76 21.18 -11.82
N ARG A 233 -27.90 20.87 -13.13
CA ARG A 233 -28.13 21.86 -14.19
C ARG A 233 -29.46 21.67 -14.87
#